data_568c2ff16f9c142b797704f8d362111a
#
_entry.id   568c2ff16f9c142b797704f8d362111a
#
_cell.length_a   1.000
_cell.length_b   1.000
_cell.length_c   1.000
_cell.angle_alpha   90.00
_cell.angle_beta   90.00
_cell.angle_gamma   90.00
#
_symmetry.space_group_name_H-M   'P 1'
#
loop_
_entity.id
_entity.type
_entity.pdbx_description
1 polymer ?
#
loop_
_entity_poly.entity_id
_entity_poly.type
_entity_poly.pdbx_seq_one_letter_code
_entity_poly.pdbx_strand_id
1 'polypeptide(L)'
;GWILSDADTVRRLDSAAGEEDSFLPVKFTTKGALTQTASTLSADDFKNLLTIVKRKLLEIYHRMEKGNIPIRPVRYRNQVPCTYCPYHAICRFDPKGEGESYDYVNLPTDRELKKQLAEMAKDRPEGPAGSEGSKGEG
;
A
#
# COMPACT_ATOMS: atom_id res chain seq x y z
N GLY A 1 -0.56 -8.97 1.36
CA GLY A 1 -1.36 -7.78 1.08
C GLY A 1 -2.44 -7.58 2.13
N TRP A 2 -3.11 -6.43 2.07
CA TRP A 2 -4.21 -6.10 2.97
C TRP A 2 -5.54 -6.29 2.27
N ILE A 3 -6.53 -6.82 2.99
CA ILE A 3 -7.87 -7.10 2.49
C ILE A 3 -8.92 -6.36 3.34
N LEU A 4 -10.05 -6.03 2.74
CA LEU A 4 -11.17 -5.46 3.48
C LEU A 4 -11.69 -6.49 4.50
N SER A 5 -11.89 -6.05 5.75
CA SER A 5 -12.43 -6.90 6.84
C SER A 5 -13.94 -7.09 6.69
N ASP A 6 -14.37 -7.63 5.56
CA ASP A 6 -15.73 -7.98 5.25
C ASP A 6 -15.80 -9.44 4.77
N ALA A 7 -16.49 -10.28 5.53
CA ALA A 7 -16.53 -11.71 5.29
C ALA A 7 -17.19 -12.07 3.94
N ASP A 8 -18.19 -11.30 3.53
CA ASP A 8 -18.90 -11.54 2.27
C ASP A 8 -18.03 -11.15 1.08
N THR A 9 -17.32 -10.04 1.16
CA THR A 9 -16.34 -9.63 0.15
C THR A 9 -15.23 -10.67 0.00
N VAL A 10 -14.69 -11.17 1.11
CA VAL A 10 -13.64 -12.19 1.11
C VAL A 10 -14.12 -13.48 0.43
N ARG A 11 -15.33 -13.97 0.74
CA ARG A 11 -15.89 -15.17 0.11
C ARG A 11 -16.22 -15.00 -1.37
N ARG A 12 -16.54 -13.76 -1.79
CA ARG A 12 -16.73 -13.46 -3.23
C ARG A 12 -15.43 -13.45 -4.00
N LEU A 13 -14.32 -13.05 -3.35
CA LEU A 13 -12.98 -13.05 -3.95
C LEU A 13 -12.40 -14.45 -4.02
N ASP A 14 -12.65 -15.27 -3.01
CA ASP A 14 -12.17 -16.62 -2.89
C ASP A 14 -13.23 -17.49 -2.20
N SER A 15 -13.88 -18.36 -2.95
CA SER A 15 -14.92 -19.26 -2.44
C SER A 15 -14.39 -20.29 -1.43
N ALA A 16 -13.09 -20.61 -1.51
CA ALA A 16 -12.37 -21.50 -0.60
C ALA A 16 -11.76 -20.74 0.59
N ALA A 17 -12.08 -19.45 0.77
CA ALA A 17 -11.49 -18.62 1.81
C ALA A 17 -11.63 -19.27 3.20
N GLY A 18 -10.49 -19.47 3.87
CA GLY A 18 -10.40 -20.13 5.18
C GLY A 18 -10.14 -21.63 5.15
N GLU A 19 -10.14 -22.26 3.99
CA GLU A 19 -9.78 -23.66 3.75
C GLU A 19 -8.32 -23.79 3.32
N GLU A 20 -7.81 -25.02 3.19
CA GLU A 20 -6.43 -25.28 2.80
C GLU A 20 -6.10 -24.80 1.38
N ASP A 21 -7.07 -24.86 0.47
CA ASP A 21 -6.94 -24.47 -0.93
C ASP A 21 -7.12 -22.95 -1.16
N SER A 22 -7.33 -22.17 -0.10
CA SER A 22 -7.49 -20.73 -0.18
C SER A 22 -6.19 -20.03 -0.61
N PHE A 23 -6.27 -19.17 -1.63
CA PHE A 23 -5.16 -18.30 -2.00
C PHE A 23 -5.09 -17.03 -1.12
N LEU A 24 -6.13 -16.74 -0.34
CA LEU A 24 -6.15 -15.63 0.62
C LEU A 24 -5.68 -16.12 2.00
N PRO A 25 -4.69 -15.46 2.63
CA PRO A 25 -4.19 -15.84 3.96
C PRO A 25 -5.16 -15.37 5.05
N VAL A 26 -6.39 -15.80 5.01
CA VAL A 26 -7.44 -15.46 5.97
C VAL A 26 -7.95 -16.70 6.68
N LYS A 27 -8.44 -16.52 7.90
CA LYS A 27 -9.12 -17.57 8.67
C LYS A 27 -10.43 -17.01 9.22
N PHE A 28 -11.43 -17.86 9.29
CA PHE A 28 -12.72 -17.52 9.89
C PHE A 28 -12.81 -18.10 11.29
N THR A 29 -13.53 -17.41 12.15
CA THR A 29 -13.97 -17.95 13.44
C THR A 29 -15.13 -18.91 13.24
N THR A 30 -15.46 -19.73 14.24
CA THR A 30 -16.65 -20.60 14.26
C THR A 30 -17.95 -19.85 14.03
N LYS A 31 -17.98 -18.54 14.27
CA LYS A 31 -19.13 -17.64 14.04
C LYS A 31 -19.13 -17.03 12.61
N GLY A 32 -18.21 -17.43 11.72
CA GLY A 32 -18.12 -16.93 10.36
C GLY A 32 -17.51 -15.53 10.20
N ALA A 33 -16.98 -14.93 11.28
CA ALA A 33 -16.25 -13.67 11.21
C ALA A 33 -14.77 -13.89 10.93
N LEU A 34 -14.09 -12.94 10.31
CA LEU A 34 -12.64 -12.99 10.08
C LEU A 34 -11.87 -12.93 11.41
N THR A 35 -10.81 -13.72 11.52
CA THR A 35 -9.95 -13.69 12.71
C THR A 35 -9.12 -12.42 12.76
N GLN A 36 -8.74 -11.98 13.96
CA GLN A 36 -7.87 -10.79 14.15
C GLN A 36 -6.44 -10.98 13.62
N THR A 37 -6.04 -12.22 13.39
CA THR A 37 -4.70 -12.56 12.84
C THR A 37 -4.64 -12.41 11.32
N ALA A 38 -5.79 -12.25 10.65
CA ALA A 38 -5.82 -11.97 9.22
C ALA A 38 -5.30 -10.55 8.94
N SER A 39 -4.55 -10.37 7.87
CA SER A 39 -4.12 -9.05 7.38
C SER A 39 -5.32 -8.28 6.79
N THR A 40 -6.22 -7.87 7.66
CA THR A 40 -7.47 -7.19 7.28
C THR A 40 -7.53 -5.78 7.83
N LEU A 41 -8.18 -4.88 7.09
CA LEU A 41 -8.45 -3.51 7.46
C LEU A 41 -9.96 -3.26 7.55
N SER A 42 -10.38 -2.42 8.48
CA SER A 42 -11.74 -1.91 8.50
C SER A 42 -12.07 -1.14 7.21
N ALA A 43 -13.34 -0.91 6.92
CA ALA A 43 -13.75 -0.14 5.74
C ALA A 43 -13.14 1.28 5.76
N ASP A 44 -13.09 1.92 6.92
CA ASP A 44 -12.52 3.24 7.08
C ASP A 44 -10.99 3.24 6.91
N ASP A 45 -10.28 2.28 7.52
CA ASP A 45 -8.83 2.15 7.35
C ASP A 45 -8.46 1.83 5.90
N PHE A 46 -9.27 1.01 5.22
CA PHE A 46 -9.07 0.67 3.82
C PHE A 46 -9.27 1.90 2.91
N LYS A 47 -10.29 2.71 3.18
CA LYS A 47 -10.51 3.98 2.50
C LYS A 47 -9.37 4.98 2.74
N ASN A 48 -8.90 5.05 3.98
CA ASN A 48 -7.73 5.87 4.33
C ASN A 48 -6.48 5.41 3.60
N LEU A 49 -6.22 4.11 3.55
CA LEU A 49 -5.12 3.53 2.80
C LEU A 49 -5.17 3.93 1.31
N LEU A 50 -6.33 3.79 0.66
CA LEU A 50 -6.49 4.18 -0.74
C LEU A 50 -6.25 5.69 -0.95
N THR A 51 -6.69 6.52 -0.02
CA THR A 51 -6.45 7.97 -0.07
C THR A 51 -4.96 8.29 0.03
N ILE A 52 -4.25 7.63 0.94
CA ILE A 52 -2.80 7.79 1.11
C ILE A 52 -2.04 7.34 -0.14
N VAL A 53 -2.43 6.19 -0.70
CA VAL A 53 -1.83 5.66 -1.93
C VAL A 53 -2.01 6.65 -3.09
N LYS A 54 -3.22 7.17 -3.30
CA LYS A 54 -3.48 8.18 -4.34
C LYS A 54 -2.63 9.43 -4.17
N ARG A 55 -2.53 9.96 -2.94
CA ARG A 55 -1.68 11.11 -2.62
C ARG A 55 -0.21 10.82 -2.92
N LYS A 56 0.27 9.64 -2.54
CA LYS A 56 1.66 9.25 -2.79
C LYS A 56 1.96 9.10 -4.27
N LEU A 57 1.03 8.57 -5.05
CA LEU A 57 1.17 8.48 -6.51
C LEU A 57 1.25 9.88 -7.16
N LEU A 58 0.40 10.82 -6.72
CA LEU A 58 0.46 12.20 -7.20
C LEU A 58 1.78 12.89 -6.82
N GLU A 59 2.26 12.68 -5.60
CA GLU A 59 3.57 13.19 -5.17
C GLU A 59 4.72 12.67 -6.06
N ILE A 60 4.71 11.36 -6.34
CA ILE A 60 5.70 10.73 -7.23
C ILE A 60 5.58 11.32 -8.63
N TYR A 61 4.36 11.44 -9.17
CA TYR A 61 4.12 12.02 -10.48
C TYR A 61 4.70 13.44 -10.60
N HIS A 62 4.40 14.32 -9.64
CA HIS A 62 4.93 15.69 -9.65
C HIS A 62 6.45 15.76 -9.49
N ARG A 63 7.06 14.83 -8.78
CA ARG A 63 8.53 14.73 -8.71
C ARG A 63 9.12 14.34 -10.05
N MET A 64 8.52 13.37 -10.74
CA MET A 64 8.94 12.94 -12.07
C MET A 64 8.77 14.06 -13.11
N GLU A 65 7.63 14.77 -13.08
CA GLU A 65 7.36 15.91 -13.95
C GLU A 65 8.42 17.03 -13.82
N LYS A 66 8.91 17.25 -12.60
CA LYS A 66 9.99 18.19 -12.30
C LYS A 66 11.39 17.65 -12.59
N GLY A 67 11.52 16.46 -13.16
CA GLY A 67 12.82 15.81 -13.42
C GLY A 67 13.53 15.32 -12.14
N ASN A 68 12.85 15.30 -11.00
CA ASN A 68 13.43 14.83 -9.75
C ASN A 68 13.30 13.30 -9.64
N ILE A 69 14.22 12.61 -10.28
CA ILE A 69 14.30 11.14 -10.35
C ILE A 69 15.66 10.63 -9.83
N PRO A 70 15.98 10.85 -8.55
CA PRO A 70 17.26 10.43 -8.00
C PRO A 70 17.40 8.90 -8.01
N ILE A 71 18.61 8.42 -8.22
CA ILE A 71 18.92 7.00 -8.11
C ILE A 71 19.02 6.66 -6.62
N ARG A 72 17.94 6.10 -6.06
CA ARG A 72 17.84 5.73 -4.64
C ARG A 72 17.18 4.36 -4.52
N PRO A 73 17.94 3.27 -4.71
CA PRO A 73 17.39 1.92 -4.59
C PRO A 73 16.88 1.65 -3.18
N VAL A 74 15.77 0.95 -3.09
CA VAL A 74 15.20 0.54 -1.81
C VAL A 74 16.00 -0.61 -1.22
N ARG A 75 16.29 -0.55 0.07
CA ARG A 75 16.86 -1.68 0.83
C ARG A 75 15.91 -2.09 1.95
N TYR A 76 15.49 -3.34 1.88
CA TYR A 76 14.69 -3.97 2.93
C TYR A 76 15.49 -5.10 3.57
N ARG A 77 15.89 -4.93 4.83
CA ARG A 77 16.81 -5.85 5.52
C ARG A 77 18.08 -6.07 4.69
N ASN A 78 18.33 -7.32 4.27
CA ASN A 78 19.47 -7.70 3.42
C ASN A 78 19.11 -7.80 1.92
N GLN A 79 17.86 -7.51 1.57
CA GLN A 79 17.40 -7.59 0.18
C GLN A 79 17.56 -6.24 -0.52
N VAL A 80 18.22 -6.28 -1.67
CA VAL A 80 18.46 -5.13 -2.53
C VAL A 80 18.06 -5.51 -3.96
N PRO A 81 17.14 -4.79 -4.61
CA PRO A 81 16.75 -5.06 -5.99
C PRO A 81 17.92 -5.03 -6.98
N CYS A 82 18.96 -4.27 -6.67
CA CYS A 82 20.16 -4.14 -7.50
C CYS A 82 20.87 -5.47 -7.75
N THR A 83 20.75 -6.44 -6.85
CA THR A 83 21.38 -7.77 -7.00
C THR A 83 20.94 -8.50 -8.27
N TYR A 84 19.68 -8.28 -8.69
CA TYR A 84 19.07 -8.93 -9.86
C TYR A 84 18.75 -7.95 -10.98
N CYS A 85 19.21 -6.70 -10.88
CA CYS A 85 18.88 -5.64 -11.84
C CYS A 85 19.70 -5.81 -13.14
N PRO A 86 19.06 -5.98 -14.32
CA PRO A 86 19.77 -6.08 -15.58
C PRO A 86 20.45 -4.77 -16.00
N TYR A 87 20.06 -3.65 -15.41
CA TYR A 87 20.57 -2.31 -15.72
C TYR A 87 21.74 -1.88 -14.82
N HIS A 88 22.27 -2.75 -13.98
CA HIS A 88 23.33 -2.42 -13.03
C HIS A 88 24.56 -1.80 -13.70
N ALA A 89 24.96 -2.34 -14.86
CA ALA A 89 26.11 -1.84 -15.62
C ALA A 89 25.92 -0.40 -16.16
N ILE A 90 24.67 -0.01 -16.45
CA ILE A 90 24.32 1.33 -16.95
C ILE A 90 24.11 2.29 -15.78
N CYS A 91 23.38 1.86 -14.77
CA CYS A 91 23.04 2.65 -13.60
C CYS A 91 24.27 3.04 -12.78
N ARG A 92 25.24 2.11 -12.64
CA ARG A 92 26.49 2.29 -11.88
C ARG A 92 26.31 2.79 -10.45
N PHE A 93 25.16 2.52 -9.84
CA PHE A 93 24.91 2.90 -8.45
C PHE A 93 25.99 2.30 -7.53
N ASP A 94 26.70 3.15 -6.81
CA ASP A 94 27.67 2.75 -5.78
C ASP A 94 27.27 3.34 -4.42
N PRO A 95 26.84 2.51 -3.45
CA PRO A 95 26.44 2.99 -2.14
C PRO A 95 27.56 3.62 -1.30
N LYS A 96 28.81 3.55 -1.80
CA LYS A 96 29.98 4.21 -1.21
C LYS A 96 30.32 5.53 -1.92
N GLY A 97 29.64 5.81 -3.04
CA GLY A 97 29.81 7.05 -3.80
C GLY A 97 29.25 8.26 -3.04
N GLU A 98 29.80 9.43 -3.31
CA GLU A 98 29.29 10.68 -2.74
C GLU A 98 27.87 10.98 -3.23
N GLY A 99 26.94 11.17 -2.29
CA GLY A 99 25.53 11.50 -2.57
C GLY A 99 24.66 10.29 -2.95
N GLU A 100 25.22 9.09 -3.06
CA GLU A 100 24.47 7.87 -3.34
C GLU A 100 24.14 7.10 -2.06
N SER A 101 22.90 6.74 -1.88
CA SER A 101 22.48 5.97 -0.71
C SER A 101 21.25 5.12 -0.99
N TYR A 102 21.09 4.05 -0.23
CA TYR A 102 19.85 3.28 -0.21
C TYR A 102 18.76 4.01 0.55
N ASP A 103 17.53 3.90 0.07
CA ASP A 103 16.36 4.19 0.89
C ASP A 103 16.02 2.95 1.74
N TYR A 104 16.28 3.04 3.04
CA TYR A 104 16.00 1.94 3.96
C TYR A 104 14.52 1.90 4.31
N VAL A 105 13.88 0.78 3.99
CA VAL A 105 12.47 0.54 4.31
C VAL A 105 12.37 -0.42 5.49
N ASN A 106 11.68 0.02 6.52
CA ASN A 106 11.24 -0.82 7.63
C ASN A 106 9.73 -1.03 7.48
N LEU A 107 9.30 -2.29 7.37
CA LEU A 107 7.88 -2.59 7.34
C LEU A 107 7.32 -2.46 8.77
N PRO A 108 6.34 -1.60 8.99
CA PRO A 108 5.68 -1.49 10.28
C PRO A 108 4.92 -2.77 10.61
N THR A 109 4.73 -3.04 11.90
CA THR A 109 3.79 -4.07 12.34
C THR A 109 2.36 -3.65 11.97
N ASP A 110 1.44 -4.62 11.92
CA ASP A 110 0.03 -4.37 11.60
C ASP A 110 -0.60 -3.30 12.52
N ARG A 111 -0.23 -3.32 13.80
CA ARG A 111 -0.68 -2.35 14.79
C ARG A 111 -0.15 -0.94 14.53
N GLU A 112 1.12 -0.83 14.21
CA GLU A 112 1.76 0.44 13.86
C GLU A 112 1.20 1.00 12.56
N LEU A 113 0.98 0.14 11.55
CA LEU A 113 0.37 0.56 10.30
C LEU A 113 -1.02 1.14 10.52
N LYS A 114 -1.89 0.46 11.28
CA LYS A 114 -3.24 0.96 11.60
C LYS A 114 -3.19 2.31 12.31
N LYS A 115 -2.24 2.49 13.24
CA LYS A 115 -2.03 3.77 13.92
C LYS A 115 -1.60 4.87 12.94
N GLN A 116 -0.63 4.58 12.07
CA GLN A 116 -0.17 5.51 11.05
C GLN A 116 -1.28 5.89 10.06
N LEU A 117 -2.09 4.92 9.60
CA LEU A 117 -3.22 5.18 8.73
C LEU A 117 -4.23 6.14 9.37
N ALA A 118 -4.53 5.96 10.66
CA ALA A 118 -5.45 6.83 11.39
C ALA A 118 -4.87 8.26 11.59
N GLU A 119 -3.58 8.38 11.84
CA GLU A 119 -2.88 9.68 11.98
C GLU A 119 -2.82 10.42 10.64
N MET A 120 -2.41 9.74 9.57
CA MET A 120 -2.31 10.32 8.24
C MET A 120 -3.67 10.69 7.63
N ALA A 121 -4.74 10.04 8.06
CA ALA A 121 -6.10 10.40 7.67
C ALA A 121 -6.58 11.70 8.31
N LYS A 122 -6.08 12.06 9.49
CA LYS A 122 -6.41 13.32 10.16
C LYS A 122 -5.77 14.53 9.49
N ASP A 123 -4.62 14.34 8.86
CA ASP A 123 -3.86 15.37 8.14
C ASP A 123 -4.38 15.55 6.69
N ARG A 124 -5.70 15.43 6.52
CA ARG A 124 -6.38 15.54 5.23
C ARG A 124 -6.57 17.03 4.90
N PRO A 125 -5.87 17.60 3.89
CA PRO A 125 -6.35 18.82 3.29
C PRO A 125 -7.72 18.52 2.66
N GLU A 126 -8.74 19.28 2.98
CA GLU A 126 -10.06 19.18 2.37
C GLU A 126 -9.91 19.31 0.84
N GLY A 127 -9.97 18.18 0.14
CA GLY A 127 -10.03 18.18 -1.31
C GLY A 127 -11.34 18.79 -1.77
N PRO A 128 -11.40 19.43 -2.96
CA PRO A 128 -12.61 20.01 -3.49
C PRO A 128 -13.74 18.98 -3.50
N ALA A 129 -14.85 19.36 -2.92
CA ALA A 129 -16.09 18.58 -2.93
C ALA A 129 -16.40 18.16 -4.37
N GLY A 130 -16.44 16.84 -4.61
CA GLY A 130 -16.89 16.32 -5.89
C GLY A 130 -18.29 16.85 -6.18
N SER A 131 -18.41 17.59 -7.27
CA SER A 131 -19.69 17.99 -7.82
C SER A 131 -20.42 16.74 -8.34
N GLU A 132 -21.23 16.14 -7.49
CA GLU A 132 -22.35 15.31 -7.93
C GLU A 132 -23.39 16.25 -8.54
N GLY A 133 -23.73 16.04 -9.79
CA GLY A 133 -24.83 16.76 -10.37
C GLY A 133 -24.80 16.75 -11.88
N SER A 134 -25.14 15.65 -12.49
CA SER A 134 -25.76 15.68 -13.80
C SER A 134 -27.04 14.84 -13.73
N LYS A 135 -28.12 15.51 -13.36
CA LYS A 135 -29.48 15.09 -13.73
C LYS A 135 -29.58 15.22 -15.25
N GLY A 136 -29.73 14.09 -15.94
CA GLY A 136 -30.21 14.05 -17.30
C GLY A 136 -31.74 14.15 -17.27
N GLU A 137 -32.26 15.28 -17.75
CA GLU A 137 -33.64 15.38 -18.24
C GLU A 137 -33.57 15.39 -19.77
N GLY A 138 -34.46 14.60 -20.38
CA GLY A 138 -34.72 14.61 -21.81
C GLY A 138 -35.03 13.25 -22.38
#